data_6085bc66255c90f9a775daa122109f42
#
_entry.id   6085bc66255c90f9a775daa122109f42
#
_cell.length_a   1.000
_cell.length_b   1.000
_cell.length_c   1.000
_cell.angle_alpha   90.00
_cell.angle_beta   90.00
_cell.angle_gamma   90.00
#
_symmetry.space_group_name_H-M   'P 1'
#
loop_
_entity.id
_entity.type
_entity.pdbx_description
1 polymer ?
#
loop_
_entity_poly.entity_id
_entity_poly.type
_entity_poly.pdbx_seq_one_letter_code
_entity_poly.pdbx_strand_id
1 'polypeptide(L)'
;FMALIGMSAEKISQQHVLEAGRLAGHFLDRVRSLTSLQLFGQTGAATASIRDAAERYRSVTMRTLRVAFLSSAVLEFFASVAIAVVAMYIGFGLLGYIDYGPAGQLTLFSGLLILLLAPEFFQPLRSLAQSYHDRAAALGAADGMAALQVEAASVARPQMVVSGSDDSLVQISGLSLDYPGRDRALDQVSLDIRRAEVVALVGPSGSGKSSLLHCLAGFVTPTTGAISLFGQSPGQQPLAWLGQQPFLIKGSWAENLRLTAPQADTSALLQAIEAVGLSALLAAQPQGLDTLLGEGGRGLSGGQAQRLALARVWLSDAPLVLLDEPTASLDEHSEGAVIVALRALAASGRTLVIATHHPSLMALASRRYHLEKGRLADV
;
A
#
# COMPACT_ATOMS: atom_id res chain seq x y z
N PHE A 1 27.78 5.68 29.71
CA PHE A 1 27.75 4.32 29.14
C PHE A 1 26.37 4.02 28.52
N MET A 2 25.26 4.23 29.25
CA MET A 2 23.89 4.02 28.73
C MET A 2 23.56 4.84 27.46
N ALA A 3 24.00 6.11 27.39
CA ALA A 3 23.77 6.95 26.21
C ALA A 3 24.45 6.42 24.93
N LEU A 4 25.69 5.88 25.07
CA LEU A 4 26.42 5.27 23.96
C LEU A 4 25.78 3.98 23.46
N ILE A 5 25.22 3.18 24.37
CA ILE A 5 24.46 1.97 24.02
C ILE A 5 23.14 2.35 23.33
N GLY A 6 22.46 3.40 23.80
CA GLY A 6 21.19 3.87 23.22
C GLY A 6 21.33 4.34 21.77
N MET A 7 22.36 5.10 21.43
CA MET A 7 22.64 5.55 20.05
C MET A 7 22.95 4.39 19.09
N SER A 8 23.59 3.34 19.59
CA SER A 8 23.85 2.12 18.81
C SER A 8 22.58 1.29 18.61
N ALA A 9 21.68 1.25 19.60
CA ALA A 9 20.45 0.49 19.56
C ALA A 9 19.45 1.03 18.51
N GLU A 10 19.40 2.36 18.32
CA GLU A 10 18.52 3.01 17.35
C GLU A 10 18.83 2.60 15.90
N LYS A 11 20.11 2.70 15.51
CA LYS A 11 20.55 2.27 14.16
C LYS A 11 20.30 0.78 13.91
N ILE A 12 20.51 -0.05 14.94
CA ILE A 12 20.30 -1.50 14.83
C ILE A 12 18.81 -1.82 14.72
N SER A 13 17.93 -1.08 15.44
CA SER A 13 16.48 -1.24 15.36
C SER A 13 15.93 -0.89 13.97
N GLN A 14 16.40 0.22 13.36
CA GLN A 14 16.03 0.57 11.98
C GLN A 14 16.44 -0.51 10.98
N GLN A 15 17.65 -1.04 11.09
CA GLN A 15 18.11 -2.14 10.24
C GLN A 15 17.28 -3.40 10.43
N HIS A 16 16.84 -3.70 11.65
CA HIS A 16 15.99 -4.85 11.94
C HIS A 16 14.63 -4.78 11.22
N VAL A 17 13.98 -3.61 11.25
CA VAL A 17 12.68 -3.38 10.55
C VAL A 17 12.87 -3.51 9.03
N LEU A 18 13.93 -2.93 8.47
CA LEU A 18 14.22 -3.01 7.03
C LEU A 18 14.48 -4.46 6.56
N GLU A 19 15.29 -5.22 7.30
CA GLU A 19 15.58 -6.61 6.94
C GLU A 19 14.36 -7.52 7.14
N ALA A 20 13.50 -7.25 8.12
CA ALA A 20 12.23 -7.95 8.28
C ALA A 20 11.31 -7.72 7.08
N GLY A 21 11.17 -6.46 6.64
CA GLY A 21 10.39 -6.12 5.45
C GLY A 21 10.93 -6.75 4.17
N ARG A 22 12.26 -6.75 3.98
CA ARG A 22 12.91 -7.41 2.85
C ARG A 22 12.69 -8.92 2.85
N LEU A 23 12.81 -9.57 4.00
CA LEU A 23 12.55 -11.02 4.12
C LEU A 23 11.10 -11.35 3.77
N ALA A 24 10.14 -10.59 4.32
CA ALA A 24 8.72 -10.78 4.05
C ALA A 24 8.39 -10.58 2.57
N GLY A 25 8.87 -9.49 1.95
CA GLY A 25 8.67 -9.23 0.52
C GLY A 25 9.28 -10.33 -0.36
N HIS A 26 10.50 -10.75 -0.05
CA HIS A 26 11.17 -11.82 -0.79
C HIS A 26 10.45 -13.16 -0.67
N PHE A 27 9.94 -13.49 0.52
CA PHE A 27 9.16 -14.70 0.76
C PHE A 27 7.85 -14.68 -0.02
N LEU A 28 7.08 -13.59 0.06
CA LEU A 28 5.82 -13.44 -0.67
C LEU A 28 5.99 -13.55 -2.19
N ASP A 29 7.06 -12.96 -2.73
CA ASP A 29 7.38 -13.06 -4.17
C ASP A 29 7.62 -14.51 -4.59
N ARG A 30 8.37 -15.28 -3.81
CA ARG A 30 8.62 -16.71 -4.07
C ARG A 30 7.36 -17.56 -3.93
N VAL A 31 6.51 -17.27 -2.94
CA VAL A 31 5.22 -17.97 -2.78
C VAL A 31 4.29 -17.69 -3.95
N ARG A 32 4.20 -16.44 -4.42
CA ARG A 32 3.40 -16.08 -5.60
C ARG A 32 3.90 -16.76 -6.88
N SER A 33 5.20 -16.98 -6.99
CA SER A 33 5.85 -17.61 -8.13
C SER A 33 6.04 -19.14 -7.97
N LEU A 34 5.47 -19.77 -6.92
CA LEU A 34 5.75 -21.15 -6.55
C LEU A 34 5.51 -22.14 -7.68
N THR A 35 4.37 -22.03 -8.38
CA THR A 35 4.05 -22.90 -9.52
C THR A 35 5.10 -22.82 -10.63
N SER A 36 5.52 -21.62 -10.99
CA SER A 36 6.56 -21.40 -11.99
C SER A 36 7.91 -21.98 -11.54
N LEU A 37 8.26 -21.76 -10.25
CA LEU A 37 9.50 -22.30 -9.68
C LEU A 37 9.53 -23.84 -9.69
N GLN A 38 8.39 -24.48 -9.44
CA GLN A 38 8.24 -25.94 -9.52
C GLN A 38 8.37 -26.43 -10.96
N LEU A 39 7.66 -25.79 -11.90
CA LEU A 39 7.71 -26.15 -13.32
C LEU A 39 9.12 -26.03 -13.93
N PHE A 40 9.88 -25.00 -13.53
CA PHE A 40 11.24 -24.80 -13.98
C PHE A 40 12.31 -25.50 -13.14
N GLY A 41 11.93 -26.29 -12.13
CA GLY A 41 12.87 -26.99 -11.26
C GLY A 41 13.75 -26.08 -10.39
N GLN A 42 13.33 -24.83 -10.16
CA GLN A 42 14.12 -23.79 -9.45
C GLN A 42 13.78 -23.66 -7.96
N THR A 43 13.07 -24.61 -7.38
CA THR A 43 12.70 -24.58 -5.95
C THR A 43 13.91 -24.59 -5.02
N GLY A 44 15.00 -25.30 -5.41
CA GLY A 44 16.24 -25.31 -4.65
C GLY A 44 16.92 -23.94 -4.59
N ALA A 45 17.04 -23.25 -5.70
CA ALA A 45 17.60 -21.90 -5.77
C ALA A 45 16.74 -20.88 -5.00
N ALA A 46 15.43 -20.99 -5.11
CA ALA A 46 14.50 -20.16 -4.36
C ALA A 46 14.65 -20.36 -2.84
N THR A 47 14.73 -21.62 -2.40
CA THR A 47 14.94 -21.95 -0.98
C THR A 47 16.30 -21.43 -0.46
N ALA A 48 17.37 -21.55 -1.24
CA ALA A 48 18.68 -20.99 -0.89
C ALA A 48 18.60 -19.46 -0.72
N SER A 49 17.97 -18.78 -1.66
CA SER A 49 17.78 -17.32 -1.62
C SER A 49 16.98 -16.84 -0.39
N ILE A 50 15.91 -17.57 0.00
CA ILE A 50 15.15 -17.28 1.23
C ILE A 50 16.02 -17.54 2.47
N ARG A 51 16.80 -18.62 2.48
CA ARG A 51 17.73 -18.94 3.58
C ARG A 51 18.74 -17.83 3.80
N ASP A 52 19.33 -17.31 2.72
CA ASP A 52 20.29 -16.20 2.79
C ASP A 52 19.65 -14.92 3.34
N ALA A 53 18.42 -14.62 2.95
CA ALA A 53 17.66 -13.49 3.49
C ALA A 53 17.34 -13.68 4.98
N ALA A 54 16.92 -14.88 5.38
CA ALA A 54 16.66 -15.24 6.77
C ALA A 54 17.92 -15.18 7.63
N GLU A 55 19.10 -15.58 7.11
CA GLU A 55 20.37 -15.51 7.80
C GLU A 55 20.82 -14.05 8.02
N ARG A 56 20.61 -13.17 7.05
CA ARG A 56 20.83 -11.73 7.23
C ARG A 56 19.96 -11.17 8.36
N TYR A 57 18.65 -11.46 8.32
CA TYR A 57 17.73 -11.06 9.38
C TYR A 57 18.13 -11.62 10.74
N ARG A 58 18.49 -12.91 10.82
CA ARG A 58 19.01 -13.55 12.05
C ARG A 58 20.23 -12.82 12.59
N SER A 59 21.19 -12.47 11.74
CA SER A 59 22.42 -11.80 12.17
C SER A 59 22.16 -10.42 12.79
N VAL A 60 21.23 -9.66 12.22
CA VAL A 60 20.81 -8.35 12.77
C VAL A 60 20.07 -8.53 14.08
N THR A 61 19.12 -9.48 14.14
CA THR A 61 18.38 -9.80 15.37
C THR A 61 19.30 -10.22 16.50
N MET A 62 20.27 -11.11 16.22
CA MET A 62 21.25 -11.53 17.22
C MET A 62 22.15 -10.39 17.72
N ARG A 63 22.47 -9.41 16.86
CA ARG A 63 23.20 -8.21 17.27
C ARG A 63 22.37 -7.34 18.22
N THR A 64 21.08 -7.14 17.91
CA THR A 64 20.15 -6.42 18.79
C THR A 64 20.06 -7.09 20.16
N LEU A 65 19.85 -8.42 20.17
CA LEU A 65 19.74 -9.20 21.40
C LEU A 65 21.03 -9.16 22.23
N ARG A 66 22.20 -9.26 21.60
CA ARG A 66 23.51 -9.16 22.32
C ARG A 66 23.64 -7.82 23.04
N VAL A 67 23.28 -6.70 22.39
CA VAL A 67 23.34 -5.37 23.02
C VAL A 67 22.36 -5.26 24.18
N ALA A 68 21.13 -5.77 24.02
CA ALA A 68 20.12 -5.76 25.07
C ALA A 68 20.52 -6.62 26.26
N PHE A 69 20.96 -7.86 26.03
CA PHE A 69 21.44 -8.75 27.10
C PHE A 69 22.68 -8.20 27.81
N LEU A 70 23.65 -7.66 27.06
CA LEU A 70 24.86 -7.12 27.66
C LEU A 70 24.54 -5.93 28.58
N SER A 71 23.67 -5.03 28.15
CA SER A 71 23.29 -3.88 28.98
C SER A 71 22.54 -4.31 30.25
N SER A 72 21.64 -5.28 30.18
CA SER A 72 20.96 -5.82 31.35
C SER A 72 21.92 -6.57 32.30
N ALA A 73 22.81 -7.41 31.76
CA ALA A 73 23.79 -8.13 32.56
C ALA A 73 24.77 -7.21 33.29
N VAL A 74 25.24 -6.16 32.62
CA VAL A 74 26.14 -5.17 33.24
C VAL A 74 25.42 -4.41 34.35
N LEU A 75 24.18 -4.00 34.14
CA LEU A 75 23.37 -3.31 35.15
C LEU A 75 23.14 -4.21 36.37
N GLU A 76 22.79 -5.47 36.17
CA GLU A 76 22.53 -6.43 37.22
C GLU A 76 23.80 -6.75 38.03
N PHE A 77 24.92 -6.89 37.34
CA PHE A 77 26.23 -7.09 38.01
C PHE A 77 26.54 -5.93 38.92
N PHE A 78 26.49 -4.68 38.45
CA PHE A 78 26.81 -3.53 39.29
C PHE A 78 25.82 -3.31 40.42
N ALA A 79 24.52 -3.57 40.20
CA ALA A 79 23.51 -3.52 41.25
C ALA A 79 23.80 -4.56 42.34
N SER A 80 24.14 -5.78 41.97
CA SER A 80 24.48 -6.85 42.92
C SER A 80 25.75 -6.53 43.71
N VAL A 81 26.81 -5.99 43.07
CA VAL A 81 28.04 -5.54 43.74
C VAL A 81 27.72 -4.41 44.73
N ALA A 82 26.91 -3.43 44.32
CA ALA A 82 26.54 -2.31 45.19
C ALA A 82 25.77 -2.80 46.44
N ILE A 83 24.82 -3.71 46.28
CA ILE A 83 24.07 -4.32 47.37
C ILE A 83 25.02 -5.09 48.30
N ALA A 84 25.97 -5.85 47.77
CA ALA A 84 26.97 -6.58 48.55
C ALA A 84 27.89 -5.64 49.37
N VAL A 85 28.31 -4.52 48.78
CA VAL A 85 29.12 -3.49 49.48
C VAL A 85 28.31 -2.85 50.62
N VAL A 86 27.02 -2.52 50.37
CA VAL A 86 26.15 -2.01 51.43
C VAL A 86 25.95 -3.03 52.54
N ALA A 87 25.75 -4.31 52.20
CA ALA A 87 25.64 -5.38 53.18
C ALA A 87 26.89 -5.55 54.02
N MET A 88 28.08 -5.52 53.41
CA MET A 88 29.36 -5.57 54.12
C MET A 88 29.54 -4.35 55.06
N TYR A 89 29.18 -3.14 54.55
CA TYR A 89 29.26 -1.93 55.36
C TYR A 89 28.38 -2.01 56.61
N ILE A 90 27.12 -2.45 56.46
CA ILE A 90 26.19 -2.63 57.57
C ILE A 90 26.69 -3.71 58.55
N GLY A 91 27.13 -4.86 58.03
CA GLY A 91 27.63 -5.94 58.83
C GLY A 91 28.84 -5.55 59.66
N PHE A 92 29.86 -4.92 59.09
CA PHE A 92 31.04 -4.46 59.78
C PHE A 92 30.77 -3.28 60.74
N GLY A 93 29.81 -2.39 60.37
CA GLY A 93 29.40 -1.31 61.27
C GLY A 93 28.70 -1.84 62.53
N LEU A 94 27.80 -2.81 62.40
CA LEU A 94 27.14 -3.46 63.54
C LEU A 94 28.09 -4.27 64.45
N LEU A 95 29.16 -4.81 63.84
CA LEU A 95 30.21 -5.51 64.59
C LEU A 95 31.25 -4.59 65.21
N GLY A 96 31.21 -3.28 64.97
CA GLY A 96 32.14 -2.29 65.47
C GLY A 96 33.52 -2.32 64.78
N TYR A 97 33.64 -2.92 63.58
CA TYR A 97 34.89 -2.95 62.81
C TYR A 97 35.05 -1.69 61.92
N ILE A 98 34.00 -0.92 61.72
CA ILE A 98 34.01 0.32 60.92
C ILE A 98 33.35 1.43 61.73
N ASP A 99 34.09 2.54 61.94
CA ASP A 99 33.59 3.76 62.62
C ASP A 99 33.41 4.92 61.64
N TYR A 100 33.49 4.65 60.34
CA TYR A 100 33.39 5.66 59.29
C TYR A 100 31.94 5.93 58.90
N GLY A 101 31.55 7.23 58.80
CA GLY A 101 30.21 7.67 58.41
C GLY A 101 29.15 7.35 59.48
N PRO A 102 27.90 6.95 59.06
CA PRO A 102 26.80 6.66 60.01
C PRO A 102 26.93 5.29 60.72
N ALA A 103 28.04 4.57 60.60
CA ALA A 103 28.23 3.21 61.15
C ALA A 103 27.93 3.14 62.66
N GLY A 104 28.34 4.13 63.45
CA GLY A 104 28.08 4.20 64.89
C GLY A 104 26.62 4.43 65.29
N GLN A 105 25.74 4.78 64.33
CA GLN A 105 24.31 5.00 64.57
C GLN A 105 23.47 3.83 64.05
N LEU A 106 24.07 2.81 63.43
CA LEU A 106 23.37 1.67 62.87
C LEU A 106 22.80 0.78 63.97
N THR A 107 21.51 0.49 63.86
CA THR A 107 20.86 -0.54 64.65
C THR A 107 20.57 -1.77 63.75
N LEU A 108 20.31 -2.91 64.36
CA LEU A 108 19.91 -4.11 63.59
C LEU A 108 18.67 -3.85 62.75
N PHE A 109 17.70 -3.11 63.30
CA PHE A 109 16.50 -2.74 62.56
C PHE A 109 16.78 -1.86 61.33
N SER A 110 17.56 -0.77 61.53
CA SER A 110 17.91 0.12 60.42
C SER A 110 18.76 -0.58 59.36
N GLY A 111 19.70 -1.44 59.74
CA GLY A 111 20.50 -2.23 58.86
C GLY A 111 19.69 -3.20 57.99
N LEU A 112 18.79 -3.95 58.63
CA LEU A 112 17.87 -4.86 57.93
C LEU A 112 16.90 -4.10 56.99
N LEU A 113 16.37 -2.95 57.41
CA LEU A 113 15.52 -2.12 56.58
C LEU A 113 16.25 -1.64 55.32
N ILE A 114 17.49 -1.15 55.46
CA ILE A 114 18.33 -0.71 54.34
C ILE A 114 18.56 -1.87 53.36
N LEU A 115 18.88 -3.07 53.87
CA LEU A 115 19.11 -4.26 53.04
C LEU A 115 17.85 -4.70 52.31
N LEU A 116 16.69 -4.58 52.93
CA LEU A 116 15.40 -4.90 52.34
C LEU A 116 15.07 -3.94 51.20
N LEU A 117 15.36 -2.65 51.36
CA LEU A 117 15.06 -1.59 50.41
C LEU A 117 16.15 -1.47 49.31
N ALA A 118 17.35 -2.01 49.49
CA ALA A 118 18.45 -1.88 48.55
C ALA A 118 18.09 -2.42 47.12
N PRO A 119 17.43 -3.56 46.94
CA PRO A 119 17.01 -4.03 45.62
C PRO A 119 16.00 -3.06 44.97
N GLU A 120 15.04 -2.50 45.74
CA GLU A 120 14.04 -1.56 45.27
C GLU A 120 14.68 -0.25 44.80
N PHE A 121 15.78 0.19 45.40
CA PHE A 121 16.53 1.38 45.01
C PHE A 121 17.06 1.27 43.55
N PHE A 122 17.42 0.07 43.11
CA PHE A 122 17.89 -0.19 41.75
C PHE A 122 16.79 -0.47 40.74
N GLN A 123 15.54 -0.68 41.15
CA GLN A 123 14.40 -0.96 40.29
C GLN A 123 14.12 0.15 39.25
N PRO A 124 14.16 1.45 39.59
CA PRO A 124 13.99 2.53 38.60
C PRO A 124 15.02 2.50 37.49
N LEU A 125 16.27 2.10 37.79
CA LEU A 125 17.33 1.97 36.78
C LEU A 125 17.03 0.82 35.80
N ARG A 126 16.52 -0.31 36.30
CA ARG A 126 16.09 -1.42 35.44
C ARG A 126 14.92 -1.01 34.54
N SER A 127 13.92 -0.34 35.08
CA SER A 127 12.78 0.18 34.31
C SER A 127 13.23 1.20 33.27
N LEU A 128 14.17 2.08 33.60
CA LEU A 128 14.74 3.04 32.65
C LEU A 128 15.48 2.33 31.51
N ALA A 129 16.26 1.29 31.80
CA ALA A 129 16.95 0.50 30.78
C ALA A 129 15.96 -0.15 29.80
N GLN A 130 14.88 -0.74 30.31
CA GLN A 130 13.81 -1.32 29.49
C GLN A 130 13.13 -0.25 28.62
N SER A 131 12.71 0.88 29.24
CA SER A 131 12.06 1.97 28.51
C SER A 131 12.94 2.57 27.40
N TYR A 132 14.26 2.51 27.54
CA TYR A 132 15.18 2.94 26.49
C TYR A 132 15.13 2.04 25.25
N HIS A 133 15.01 0.72 25.44
CA HIS A 133 14.85 -0.22 24.33
C HIS A 133 13.49 -0.07 23.65
N ASP A 134 12.44 0.07 24.44
CA ASP A 134 11.08 0.28 23.90
C ASP A 134 10.99 1.60 23.11
N ARG A 135 11.60 2.67 23.61
CA ARG A 135 11.73 3.95 22.89
C ARG A 135 12.47 3.80 21.56
N ALA A 136 13.59 3.08 21.53
CA ALA A 136 14.37 2.87 20.32
C ALA A 136 13.57 2.09 19.26
N ALA A 137 12.81 1.08 19.69
CA ALA A 137 11.91 0.33 18.80
C ALA A 137 10.76 1.22 18.26
N ALA A 138 10.15 2.03 19.13
CA ALA A 138 9.08 2.95 18.74
C ALA A 138 9.54 4.02 17.74
N LEU A 139 10.72 4.61 17.95
CA LEU A 139 11.31 5.58 17.02
C LEU A 139 11.61 4.95 15.65
N GLY A 140 12.16 3.74 15.63
CA GLY A 140 12.42 3.03 14.37
C GLY A 140 11.13 2.73 13.58
N ALA A 141 10.04 2.41 14.26
CA ALA A 141 8.73 2.23 13.63
C ALA A 141 8.12 3.58 13.15
N ALA A 142 8.25 4.64 13.96
CA ALA A 142 7.76 5.97 13.63
C ALA A 142 8.47 6.56 12.39
N ASP A 143 9.78 6.39 12.27
CA ASP A 143 10.54 6.82 11.09
C ASP A 143 10.04 6.13 9.81
N GLY A 144 9.73 4.84 9.88
CA GLY A 144 9.12 4.10 8.78
C GLY A 144 7.75 4.66 8.37
N MET A 145 6.90 4.98 9.35
CA MET A 145 5.60 5.61 9.11
C MET A 145 5.74 7.02 8.54
N ALA A 146 6.67 7.81 9.07
CA ALA A 146 6.94 9.17 8.59
C ALA A 146 7.45 9.16 7.13
N ALA A 147 8.31 8.21 6.78
CA ALA A 147 8.77 8.04 5.40
C ALA A 147 7.62 7.76 4.44
N LEU A 148 6.68 6.88 4.81
CA LEU A 148 5.47 6.61 4.03
C LEU A 148 4.57 7.85 3.90
N GLN A 149 4.43 8.66 4.95
CA GLN A 149 3.67 9.90 4.89
C GLN A 149 4.32 10.94 3.97
N VAL A 150 5.65 11.07 4.01
CA VAL A 150 6.40 11.96 3.12
C VAL A 150 6.27 11.50 1.67
N GLU A 151 6.36 10.20 1.40
CA GLU A 151 6.13 9.63 0.08
C GLU A 151 4.69 9.88 -0.39
N ALA A 152 3.69 9.65 0.46
CA ALA A 152 2.30 9.96 0.17
C ALA A 152 2.06 11.47 -0.07
N ALA A 153 2.72 12.34 0.70
CA ALA A 153 2.63 13.80 0.54
C ALA A 153 3.39 14.30 -0.71
N SER A 154 4.46 13.62 -1.14
CA SER A 154 5.18 13.93 -2.39
C SER A 154 4.36 13.63 -3.65
N VAL A 155 3.33 12.79 -3.53
CA VAL A 155 2.23 12.64 -4.49
C VAL A 155 1.24 13.82 -4.40
N ALA A 156 1.59 14.92 -3.70
CA ALA A 156 0.81 16.14 -3.62
C ALA A 156 0.57 16.69 -5.03
N ARG A 157 -0.68 16.69 -5.41
CA ARG A 157 -1.21 17.02 -6.73
C ARG A 157 -0.93 18.49 -7.03
N PRO A 158 -0.16 18.84 -8.08
CA PRO A 158 -0.02 20.23 -8.47
C PRO A 158 -1.39 20.78 -8.83
N GLN A 159 -1.78 21.87 -8.17
CA GLN A 159 -2.97 22.63 -8.52
C GLN A 159 -2.66 23.47 -9.78
N MET A 160 -2.63 22.84 -10.93
CA MET A 160 -2.60 23.58 -12.19
C MET A 160 -4.01 23.61 -12.78
N VAL A 161 -4.75 24.66 -12.45
CA VAL A 161 -6.07 24.92 -13.02
C VAL A 161 -5.88 25.59 -14.37
N VAL A 162 -6.36 24.97 -15.44
CA VAL A 162 -6.55 25.62 -16.73
C VAL A 162 -7.93 26.25 -16.71
N SER A 163 -8.00 27.56 -16.98
CA SER A 163 -9.28 28.25 -17.21
C SER A 163 -9.86 27.70 -18.52
N GLY A 164 -10.83 26.81 -18.42
CA GLY A 164 -11.43 26.12 -19.56
C GLY A 164 -12.68 26.79 -20.07
N SER A 165 -13.06 26.49 -21.32
CA SER A 165 -14.38 26.82 -21.87
C SER A 165 -15.46 26.01 -21.15
N ASP A 166 -16.62 26.60 -20.97
CA ASP A 166 -17.76 26.07 -20.19
C ASP A 166 -18.30 24.71 -20.69
N ASP A 167 -17.92 24.28 -21.91
CA ASP A 167 -18.44 23.09 -22.59
C ASP A 167 -17.52 21.85 -22.52
N SER A 168 -16.24 22.00 -22.08
CA SER A 168 -15.28 20.91 -22.03
C SER A 168 -15.24 20.27 -20.64
N LEU A 169 -15.43 18.93 -20.57
CA LEU A 169 -15.33 18.16 -19.33
C LEU A 169 -13.87 17.89 -18.95
N VAL A 170 -13.04 17.57 -19.95
CA VAL A 170 -11.61 17.26 -19.81
C VAL A 170 -10.81 18.20 -20.72
N GLN A 171 -9.79 18.83 -20.20
CA GLN A 171 -8.85 19.64 -20.96
C GLN A 171 -7.42 19.25 -20.57
N ILE A 172 -6.60 18.99 -21.58
CA ILE A 172 -5.19 18.67 -21.43
C ILE A 172 -4.40 19.64 -22.34
N SER A 173 -3.38 20.27 -21.78
CA SER A 173 -2.52 21.20 -22.51
C SER A 173 -1.04 20.88 -22.28
N GLY A 174 -0.32 20.49 -23.35
CA GLY A 174 1.11 20.28 -23.35
C GLY A 174 1.61 19.26 -22.33
N LEU A 175 0.82 18.20 -22.08
CA LEU A 175 1.09 17.22 -21.05
C LEU A 175 2.30 16.36 -21.38
N SER A 176 3.30 16.33 -20.50
CA SER A 176 4.42 15.38 -20.59
C SER A 176 4.57 14.62 -19.27
N LEU A 177 4.96 13.35 -19.39
CA LEU A 177 5.17 12.46 -18.24
C LEU A 177 6.44 11.66 -18.43
N ASP A 178 7.33 11.74 -17.45
CA ASP A 178 8.56 10.98 -17.35
C ASP A 178 8.49 10.03 -16.15
N TYR A 179 8.81 8.76 -16.33
CA TYR A 179 8.99 7.80 -15.25
C TYR A 179 10.48 7.63 -14.92
N PRO A 180 10.87 7.51 -13.65
CA PRO A 180 12.27 7.28 -13.29
C PRO A 180 12.85 6.04 -14.00
N GLY A 181 13.98 6.21 -14.69
CA GLY A 181 14.69 5.11 -15.35
C GLY A 181 14.01 4.52 -16.60
N ARG A 182 13.03 5.24 -17.18
CA ARG A 182 12.36 4.87 -18.44
C ARG A 182 12.35 6.02 -19.42
N ASP A 183 12.10 5.72 -20.69
CA ASP A 183 11.84 6.73 -21.71
C ASP A 183 10.56 7.52 -21.38
N ARG A 184 10.45 8.71 -21.94
CA ARG A 184 9.29 9.58 -21.78
C ARG A 184 8.01 8.86 -22.19
N ALA A 185 7.05 8.78 -21.26
CA ALA A 185 5.79 8.07 -21.47
C ALA A 185 4.75 8.91 -22.22
N LEU A 186 4.73 10.22 -22.00
CA LEU A 186 3.88 11.20 -22.70
C LEU A 186 4.71 12.42 -23.06
N ASP A 187 4.50 12.97 -24.25
CA ASP A 187 5.26 14.12 -24.76
C ASP A 187 4.34 15.13 -25.45
N GLN A 188 4.13 16.28 -24.79
CA GLN A 188 3.35 17.43 -25.29
C GLN A 188 1.93 17.07 -25.75
N VAL A 189 1.25 16.17 -25.04
CA VAL A 189 -0.13 15.75 -25.36
C VAL A 189 -1.09 16.87 -25.05
N SER A 190 -1.93 17.25 -26.02
CA SER A 190 -3.01 18.23 -25.86
C SER A 190 -4.28 17.67 -26.47
N LEU A 191 -5.38 17.65 -25.70
CA LEU A 191 -6.70 17.21 -26.15
C LEU A 191 -7.82 17.84 -25.30
N ASP A 192 -9.00 17.85 -25.84
CA ASP A 192 -10.24 18.22 -25.14
C ASP A 192 -11.29 17.13 -25.29
N ILE A 193 -12.11 16.92 -24.26
CA ILE A 193 -13.24 15.97 -24.27
C ILE A 193 -14.48 16.67 -23.73
N ARG A 194 -15.57 16.58 -24.47
CA ARG A 194 -16.84 17.20 -24.12
C ARG A 194 -17.68 16.30 -23.22
N ARG A 195 -18.72 16.87 -22.63
CA ARG A 195 -19.70 16.10 -21.84
C ARG A 195 -20.44 15.12 -22.74
N ALA A 196 -20.76 13.93 -22.20
CA ALA A 196 -21.44 12.84 -22.88
C ALA A 196 -20.74 12.34 -24.17
N GLU A 197 -19.46 12.65 -24.35
CA GLU A 197 -18.65 12.16 -25.45
C GLU A 197 -18.05 10.78 -25.13
N VAL A 198 -17.96 9.90 -26.11
CA VAL A 198 -17.24 8.64 -26.01
C VAL A 198 -15.96 8.76 -26.84
N VAL A 199 -14.82 8.74 -26.16
CA VAL A 199 -13.50 8.90 -26.76
C VAL A 199 -12.70 7.62 -26.67
N ALA A 200 -12.12 7.19 -27.78
CA ALA A 200 -11.16 6.08 -27.79
C ALA A 200 -9.72 6.61 -27.92
N LEU A 201 -8.88 6.16 -26.99
CA LEU A 201 -7.42 6.30 -27.07
C LEU A 201 -6.85 5.04 -27.72
N VAL A 202 -6.33 5.19 -28.94
CA VAL A 202 -5.87 4.07 -29.78
C VAL A 202 -4.36 4.13 -29.95
N GLY A 203 -3.72 3.01 -30.11
CA GLY A 203 -2.27 2.92 -30.37
C GLY A 203 -1.66 1.61 -29.92
N PRO A 204 -0.42 1.33 -30.29
CA PRO A 204 0.26 0.09 -29.92
C PRO A 204 0.47 -0.01 -28.39
N SER A 205 0.80 -1.22 -27.93
CA SER A 205 1.20 -1.41 -26.53
C SER A 205 2.42 -0.54 -26.22
N GLY A 206 2.44 0.09 -25.04
CA GLY A 206 3.50 1.01 -24.63
C GLY A 206 3.42 2.42 -25.23
N SER A 207 2.40 2.77 -26.01
CA SER A 207 2.25 4.11 -26.60
C SER A 207 1.91 5.24 -25.61
N GLY A 208 1.57 4.92 -24.33
CA GLY A 208 1.26 5.89 -23.30
C GLY A 208 -0.23 5.99 -22.92
N LYS A 209 -1.14 5.17 -23.49
CA LYS A 209 -2.58 5.19 -23.22
C LYS A 209 -2.93 5.08 -21.73
N SER A 210 -2.42 4.04 -21.06
CA SER A 210 -2.64 3.83 -19.62
C SER A 210 -2.02 4.96 -18.79
N SER A 211 -0.86 5.48 -19.19
CA SER A 211 -0.23 6.63 -18.54
C SER A 211 -1.09 7.88 -18.62
N LEU A 212 -1.73 8.13 -19.76
CA LEU A 212 -2.67 9.25 -19.93
C LEU A 212 -3.91 9.08 -19.04
N LEU A 213 -4.48 7.86 -19.01
CA LEU A 213 -5.61 7.56 -18.11
C LEU A 213 -5.22 7.71 -16.63
N HIS A 214 -4.00 7.31 -16.24
CA HIS A 214 -3.51 7.49 -14.87
C HIS A 214 -3.35 8.96 -14.49
N CYS A 215 -2.89 9.80 -15.42
CA CYS A 215 -2.86 11.26 -15.20
C CYS A 215 -4.27 11.84 -15.04
N LEU A 216 -5.22 11.43 -15.88
CA LEU A 216 -6.63 11.84 -15.77
C LEU A 216 -7.26 11.37 -14.45
N ALA A 217 -6.96 10.15 -14.01
CA ALA A 217 -7.43 9.64 -12.72
C ALA A 217 -6.78 10.35 -11.50
N GLY A 218 -5.69 11.10 -11.71
CA GLY A 218 -4.92 11.72 -10.65
C GLY A 218 -4.05 10.70 -9.88
N PHE A 219 -3.79 9.52 -10.44
CA PHE A 219 -2.89 8.52 -9.85
C PHE A 219 -1.42 8.88 -10.05
N VAL A 220 -1.13 9.61 -11.13
CA VAL A 220 0.23 10.06 -11.47
C VAL A 220 0.18 11.54 -11.79
N THR A 221 1.15 12.28 -11.25
CA THR A 221 1.33 13.70 -11.54
C THR A 221 2.17 13.87 -12.80
N PRO A 222 1.72 14.68 -13.78
CA PRO A 222 2.53 14.95 -14.96
C PRO A 222 3.80 15.73 -14.62
N THR A 223 4.86 15.53 -15.41
CA THR A 223 6.14 16.25 -15.27
C THR A 223 5.98 17.72 -15.71
N THR A 224 5.25 17.95 -16.83
CA THR A 224 4.93 19.29 -17.34
C THR A 224 3.54 19.28 -17.96
N GLY A 225 3.00 20.48 -18.23
CA GLY A 225 1.67 20.66 -18.80
C GLY A 225 0.59 20.73 -17.73
N ALA A 226 -0.66 20.79 -18.16
CA ALA A 226 -1.81 20.95 -17.27
C ALA A 226 -2.99 20.07 -17.67
N ILE A 227 -3.73 19.60 -16.65
CA ILE A 227 -4.97 18.84 -16.81
C ILE A 227 -6.05 19.53 -15.98
N SER A 228 -7.21 19.74 -16.60
CA SER A 228 -8.43 20.17 -15.92
C SER A 228 -9.55 19.14 -16.15
N LEU A 229 -10.19 18.70 -15.07
CA LEU A 229 -11.39 17.88 -15.08
C LEU A 229 -12.51 18.68 -14.41
N PHE A 230 -13.59 18.97 -15.12
CA PHE A 230 -14.69 19.80 -14.60
C PHE A 230 -14.21 21.18 -14.08
N GLY A 231 -13.16 21.74 -14.67
CA GLY A 231 -12.54 22.98 -14.18
C GLY A 231 -11.67 22.84 -12.93
N GLN A 232 -11.36 21.63 -12.50
CA GLN A 232 -10.56 21.33 -11.31
C GLN A 232 -9.40 20.37 -11.62
N SER A 233 -8.45 20.26 -10.71
CA SER A 233 -7.33 19.32 -10.85
C SER A 233 -7.80 17.86 -10.74
N PRO A 234 -7.12 16.92 -11.43
CA PRO A 234 -7.41 15.48 -11.31
C PRO A 234 -7.47 14.98 -9.87
N GLY A 235 -8.39 14.05 -9.60
CA GLY A 235 -8.56 13.41 -8.30
C GLY A 235 -9.34 14.23 -7.26
N GLN A 236 -9.89 15.39 -7.62
CA GLN A 236 -10.81 16.16 -6.77
C GLN A 236 -12.28 15.85 -7.06
N GLN A 237 -12.56 15.32 -8.23
CA GLN A 237 -13.91 14.96 -8.66
C GLN A 237 -14.10 13.45 -8.71
N PRO A 238 -15.33 12.97 -8.45
CA PRO A 238 -15.63 11.55 -8.58
C PRO A 238 -15.50 11.12 -10.04
N LEU A 239 -14.78 10.03 -10.25
CA LEU A 239 -14.67 9.34 -11.52
C LEU A 239 -14.86 7.84 -11.31
N ALA A 240 -15.32 7.14 -12.34
CA ALA A 240 -15.36 5.69 -12.35
C ALA A 240 -14.13 5.16 -13.11
N TRP A 241 -13.49 4.16 -12.54
CA TRP A 241 -12.24 3.58 -13.07
C TRP A 241 -12.38 2.07 -13.27
N LEU A 242 -12.01 1.61 -14.46
CA LEU A 242 -11.77 0.19 -14.74
C LEU A 242 -10.38 0.03 -15.35
N GLY A 243 -9.45 -0.55 -14.58
CA GLY A 243 -8.11 -0.85 -15.05
C GLY A 243 -8.02 -2.14 -15.85
N GLN A 244 -6.89 -2.36 -16.49
CA GLN A 244 -6.58 -3.57 -17.26
C GLN A 244 -6.71 -4.85 -16.41
N GLN A 245 -6.32 -4.79 -15.14
CA GLN A 245 -6.54 -5.86 -14.18
C GLN A 245 -7.66 -5.48 -13.22
N PRO A 246 -8.70 -6.34 -13.06
CA PRO A 246 -9.79 -6.08 -12.15
C PRO A 246 -9.31 -6.14 -10.70
N PHE A 247 -9.57 -5.10 -9.93
CA PHE A 247 -9.31 -5.11 -8.50
C PHE A 247 -10.55 -5.61 -7.75
N LEU A 248 -10.44 -6.77 -7.10
CA LEU A 248 -11.49 -7.35 -6.25
C LEU A 248 -10.93 -7.58 -4.84
N ILE A 249 -11.73 -7.20 -3.84
CA ILE A 249 -11.40 -7.46 -2.43
C ILE A 249 -11.87 -8.85 -2.03
N LYS A 250 -11.20 -9.42 -1.03
CA LYS A 250 -11.72 -10.59 -0.32
C LYS A 250 -13.00 -10.19 0.41
N GLY A 251 -14.13 -10.79 0.04
CA GLY A 251 -15.44 -10.46 0.57
C GLY A 251 -16.55 -10.99 -0.34
N SER A 252 -17.80 -10.68 -0.05
CA SER A 252 -18.93 -11.12 -0.85
C SER A 252 -19.04 -10.34 -2.17
N TRP A 253 -19.88 -10.83 -3.09
CA TRP A 253 -20.25 -10.10 -4.30
C TRP A 253 -20.87 -8.74 -3.94
N ALA A 254 -21.76 -8.70 -2.96
CA ALA A 254 -22.40 -7.47 -2.51
C ALA A 254 -21.39 -6.45 -1.95
N GLU A 255 -20.44 -6.90 -1.11
CA GLU A 255 -19.39 -6.03 -0.59
C GLU A 255 -18.51 -5.47 -1.70
N ASN A 256 -18.14 -6.30 -2.67
CA ASN A 256 -17.38 -5.85 -3.82
C ASN A 256 -18.15 -4.79 -4.65
N LEU A 257 -19.43 -4.97 -4.90
CA LEU A 257 -20.25 -4.02 -5.65
C LEU A 257 -20.46 -2.71 -4.89
N ARG A 258 -20.66 -2.77 -3.57
CA ARG A 258 -20.89 -1.59 -2.72
C ARG A 258 -19.63 -0.73 -2.50
N LEU A 259 -18.46 -1.13 -2.97
CA LEU A 259 -17.25 -0.29 -2.89
C LEU A 259 -17.43 1.09 -3.55
N THR A 260 -18.18 1.16 -4.63
CA THR A 260 -18.45 2.42 -5.36
C THR A 260 -19.81 3.04 -5.03
N ALA A 261 -20.73 2.23 -4.51
CA ALA A 261 -22.09 2.64 -4.16
C ALA A 261 -22.49 2.02 -2.81
N PRO A 262 -21.99 2.54 -1.66
CA PRO A 262 -22.23 1.93 -0.35
C PRO A 262 -23.70 1.83 0.05
N GLN A 263 -24.54 2.71 -0.48
CA GLN A 263 -25.97 2.79 -0.19
C GLN A 263 -26.85 2.05 -1.22
N ALA A 264 -26.23 1.37 -2.21
CA ALA A 264 -27.00 0.63 -3.21
C ALA A 264 -27.82 -0.49 -2.57
N ASP A 265 -29.10 -0.53 -2.87
CA ASP A 265 -29.99 -1.61 -2.45
C ASP A 265 -29.77 -2.88 -3.28
N THR A 266 -30.36 -3.97 -2.85
CA THR A 266 -30.23 -5.26 -3.53
C THR A 266 -30.72 -5.22 -4.97
N SER A 267 -31.75 -4.42 -5.28
CA SER A 267 -32.29 -4.28 -6.63
C SER A 267 -31.26 -3.64 -7.57
N ALA A 268 -30.62 -2.54 -7.14
CA ALA A 268 -29.58 -1.89 -7.91
C ALA A 268 -28.36 -2.80 -8.15
N LEU A 269 -27.97 -3.60 -7.14
CA LEU A 269 -26.89 -4.58 -7.30
C LEU A 269 -27.24 -5.63 -8.36
N LEU A 270 -28.47 -6.16 -8.35
CA LEU A 270 -28.91 -7.14 -9.34
C LEU A 270 -28.99 -6.56 -10.74
N GLN A 271 -29.47 -5.32 -10.89
CA GLN A 271 -29.50 -4.62 -12.18
C GLN A 271 -28.07 -4.42 -12.73
N ALA A 272 -27.10 -4.06 -11.88
CA ALA A 272 -25.71 -3.94 -12.29
C ALA A 272 -25.10 -5.27 -12.75
N ILE A 273 -25.42 -6.37 -12.06
CA ILE A 273 -25.01 -7.73 -12.44
C ILE A 273 -25.64 -8.14 -13.78
N GLU A 274 -26.91 -7.80 -14.00
CA GLU A 274 -27.60 -8.05 -15.26
C GLU A 274 -26.98 -7.26 -16.40
N ALA A 275 -26.72 -5.96 -16.19
CA ALA A 275 -26.14 -5.08 -17.20
C ALA A 275 -24.79 -5.59 -17.73
N VAL A 276 -24.01 -6.30 -16.92
CA VAL A 276 -22.72 -6.87 -17.32
C VAL A 276 -22.78 -8.36 -17.69
N GLY A 277 -23.99 -8.94 -17.78
CA GLY A 277 -24.21 -10.32 -18.20
C GLY A 277 -23.71 -11.36 -17.20
N LEU A 278 -23.80 -11.11 -15.88
CA LEU A 278 -23.38 -12.03 -14.83
C LEU A 278 -24.56 -12.70 -14.10
N SER A 279 -25.82 -12.47 -14.50
CA SER A 279 -27.02 -12.99 -13.83
C SER A 279 -27.03 -14.52 -13.72
N ALA A 280 -26.70 -15.23 -14.79
CA ALA A 280 -26.67 -16.68 -14.80
C ALA A 280 -25.58 -17.23 -13.85
N LEU A 281 -24.42 -16.58 -13.79
CA LEU A 281 -23.35 -16.95 -12.89
C LEU A 281 -23.73 -16.71 -11.43
N LEU A 282 -24.37 -15.58 -11.13
CA LEU A 282 -24.85 -15.27 -9.78
C LEU A 282 -25.96 -16.25 -9.34
N ALA A 283 -26.90 -16.60 -10.22
CA ALA A 283 -27.97 -17.55 -9.93
C ALA A 283 -27.45 -18.98 -9.63
N ALA A 284 -26.29 -19.34 -10.19
CA ALA A 284 -25.62 -20.61 -9.90
C ALA A 284 -24.88 -20.60 -8.54
N GLN A 285 -24.74 -19.46 -7.89
CA GLN A 285 -24.08 -19.37 -6.58
C GLN A 285 -25.05 -19.74 -5.44
N PRO A 286 -24.68 -20.66 -4.53
CA PRO A 286 -25.60 -21.10 -3.46
C PRO A 286 -26.07 -19.96 -2.53
N GLN A 287 -25.23 -18.93 -2.34
CA GLN A 287 -25.52 -17.80 -1.46
C GLN A 287 -25.81 -16.50 -2.23
N GLY A 288 -25.97 -16.57 -3.57
CA GLY A 288 -26.22 -15.40 -4.39
C GLY A 288 -25.19 -14.28 -4.17
N LEU A 289 -25.67 -13.07 -3.88
CA LEU A 289 -24.83 -11.88 -3.62
C LEU A 289 -23.93 -12.01 -2.38
N ASP A 290 -24.26 -12.89 -1.44
CA ASP A 290 -23.48 -13.12 -0.22
C ASP A 290 -22.37 -14.16 -0.42
N THR A 291 -22.25 -14.74 -1.61
CA THR A 291 -21.17 -15.67 -1.96
C THR A 291 -19.82 -14.97 -1.84
N LEU A 292 -18.92 -15.59 -1.08
CA LEU A 292 -17.59 -15.05 -0.80
C LEU A 292 -16.63 -15.28 -1.98
N LEU A 293 -15.93 -14.23 -2.35
CA LEU A 293 -14.78 -14.27 -3.25
C LEU A 293 -13.49 -14.36 -2.45
N GLY A 294 -12.55 -15.17 -2.92
CA GLY A 294 -11.20 -15.20 -2.36
C GLY A 294 -10.40 -13.95 -2.69
N GLU A 295 -9.21 -13.86 -2.11
CA GLU A 295 -8.27 -12.76 -2.35
C GLU A 295 -7.98 -12.58 -3.85
N GLY A 296 -8.10 -11.35 -4.37
CA GLY A 296 -7.91 -11.04 -5.80
C GLY A 296 -8.99 -11.64 -6.71
N GLY A 297 -10.20 -11.95 -6.18
CA GLY A 297 -11.31 -12.50 -6.96
C GLY A 297 -11.20 -14.00 -7.23
N ARG A 298 -10.44 -14.75 -6.41
CA ARG A 298 -10.38 -16.21 -6.53
C ARG A 298 -11.78 -16.81 -6.50
N GLY A 299 -12.06 -17.69 -7.46
CA GLY A 299 -13.38 -18.29 -7.69
C GLY A 299 -14.06 -17.77 -8.94
N LEU A 300 -13.53 -16.69 -9.55
CA LEU A 300 -13.98 -16.15 -10.83
C LEU A 300 -12.92 -16.37 -11.92
N SER A 301 -13.34 -16.56 -13.16
CA SER A 301 -12.45 -16.42 -14.32
C SER A 301 -12.04 -14.96 -14.49
N GLY A 302 -10.93 -14.70 -15.24
CA GLY A 302 -10.49 -13.33 -15.52
C GLY A 302 -11.59 -12.47 -16.15
N GLY A 303 -12.35 -13.01 -17.11
CA GLY A 303 -13.46 -12.31 -17.72
C GLY A 303 -14.66 -12.07 -16.79
N GLN A 304 -14.93 -12.99 -15.87
CA GLN A 304 -15.96 -12.81 -14.86
C GLN A 304 -15.56 -11.72 -13.85
N ALA A 305 -14.31 -11.71 -13.43
CA ALA A 305 -13.73 -10.70 -12.54
C ALA A 305 -13.78 -9.30 -13.21
N GLN A 306 -13.44 -9.20 -14.50
CA GLN A 306 -13.50 -7.96 -15.28
C GLN A 306 -14.94 -7.42 -15.37
N ARG A 307 -15.91 -8.29 -15.65
CA ARG A 307 -17.33 -7.90 -15.72
C ARG A 307 -17.87 -7.50 -14.34
N LEU A 308 -17.46 -8.15 -13.25
CA LEU A 308 -17.82 -7.73 -11.91
C LEU A 308 -17.22 -6.35 -11.54
N ALA A 309 -16.00 -6.08 -11.96
CA ALA A 309 -15.40 -4.75 -11.81
C ALA A 309 -16.15 -3.70 -12.67
N LEU A 310 -16.62 -4.06 -13.86
CA LEU A 310 -17.46 -3.17 -14.69
C LEU A 310 -18.84 -2.90 -14.04
N ALA A 311 -19.42 -3.87 -13.33
CA ALA A 311 -20.67 -3.66 -12.58
C ALA A 311 -20.51 -2.56 -11.49
N ARG A 312 -19.33 -2.38 -10.90
CA ARG A 312 -19.05 -1.24 -10.02
C ARG A 312 -19.06 0.10 -10.76
N VAL A 313 -18.50 0.12 -11.97
CA VAL A 313 -18.57 1.32 -12.83
C VAL A 313 -20.02 1.65 -13.17
N TRP A 314 -20.83 0.63 -13.41
CA TRP A 314 -22.27 0.79 -13.64
C TRP A 314 -23.01 1.42 -12.46
N LEU A 315 -22.71 0.97 -11.24
CA LEU A 315 -23.29 1.47 -9.99
C LEU A 315 -22.82 2.86 -9.60
N SER A 316 -21.68 3.30 -10.13
CA SER A 316 -21.16 4.63 -9.84
C SER A 316 -21.98 5.70 -10.54
N ASP A 317 -22.27 6.81 -9.85
CA ASP A 317 -22.92 8.00 -10.45
C ASP A 317 -21.91 8.97 -11.08
N ALA A 318 -20.65 8.57 -11.19
CA ALA A 318 -19.58 9.42 -11.73
C ALA A 318 -19.86 9.79 -13.20
N PRO A 319 -19.79 11.07 -13.56
CA PRO A 319 -20.06 11.53 -14.93
C PRO A 319 -18.92 11.23 -15.90
N LEU A 320 -17.71 10.94 -15.40
CA LEU A 320 -16.53 10.54 -16.17
C LEU A 320 -16.16 9.09 -15.85
N VAL A 321 -16.03 8.28 -16.90
CA VAL A 321 -15.65 6.87 -16.84
C VAL A 321 -14.35 6.68 -17.60
N LEU A 322 -13.33 6.18 -16.93
CA LEU A 322 -12.02 5.87 -17.50
C LEU A 322 -11.86 4.34 -17.57
N LEU A 323 -11.58 3.82 -18.76
CA LEU A 323 -11.55 2.39 -19.04
C LEU A 323 -10.20 2.04 -19.71
N ASP A 324 -9.41 1.19 -19.08
CA ASP A 324 -8.12 0.72 -19.62
C ASP A 324 -8.25 -0.72 -20.08
N GLU A 325 -8.33 -0.93 -21.39
CA GLU A 325 -8.50 -2.22 -22.08
C GLU A 325 -9.64 -3.09 -21.50
N PRO A 326 -10.88 -2.58 -21.45
CA PRO A 326 -11.98 -3.23 -20.71
C PRO A 326 -12.37 -4.61 -21.24
N THR A 327 -11.95 -5.00 -22.45
CA THR A 327 -12.20 -6.31 -23.07
C THR A 327 -10.95 -7.18 -23.18
N ALA A 328 -9.83 -6.77 -22.57
CA ALA A 328 -8.62 -7.57 -22.62
C ALA A 328 -8.82 -8.96 -22.02
N SER A 329 -8.38 -10.00 -22.73
CA SER A 329 -8.46 -11.40 -22.29
C SER A 329 -9.89 -11.95 -22.10
N LEU A 330 -10.89 -11.34 -22.71
CA LEU A 330 -12.26 -11.86 -22.75
C LEU A 330 -12.47 -12.79 -23.94
N ASP A 331 -13.37 -13.76 -23.77
CA ASP A 331 -13.96 -14.50 -24.88
C ASP A 331 -14.98 -13.62 -25.62
N GLU A 332 -15.33 -13.98 -26.83
CA GLU A 332 -16.24 -13.24 -27.72
C GLU A 332 -17.61 -12.97 -27.08
N HIS A 333 -18.14 -13.95 -26.31
CA HIS A 333 -19.42 -13.79 -25.61
C HIS A 333 -19.32 -12.76 -24.47
N SER A 334 -18.27 -12.81 -23.68
CA SER A 334 -18.01 -11.85 -22.59
C SER A 334 -17.69 -10.46 -23.13
N GLU A 335 -16.98 -10.35 -24.26
CA GLU A 335 -16.73 -9.08 -24.95
C GLU A 335 -18.05 -8.43 -25.40
N GLY A 336 -18.96 -9.20 -26.00
CA GLY A 336 -20.28 -8.72 -26.39
C GLY A 336 -21.07 -8.11 -25.22
N ALA A 337 -21.07 -8.77 -24.06
CA ALA A 337 -21.75 -8.27 -22.86
C ALA A 337 -21.13 -6.94 -22.36
N VAL A 338 -19.80 -6.83 -22.38
CA VAL A 338 -19.10 -5.58 -22.01
C VAL A 338 -19.44 -4.45 -22.95
N ILE A 339 -19.46 -4.69 -24.27
CA ILE A 339 -19.83 -3.67 -25.26
C ILE A 339 -21.25 -3.17 -25.05
N VAL A 340 -22.21 -4.08 -24.79
CA VAL A 340 -23.61 -3.71 -24.49
C VAL A 340 -23.66 -2.83 -23.22
N ALA A 341 -22.99 -3.21 -22.17
CA ALA A 341 -22.92 -2.42 -20.94
C ALA A 341 -22.32 -1.03 -21.16
N LEU A 342 -21.23 -0.93 -21.94
CA LEU A 342 -20.60 0.36 -22.25
C LEU A 342 -21.49 1.25 -23.13
N ARG A 343 -22.25 0.68 -24.07
CA ARG A 343 -23.27 1.43 -24.86
C ARG A 343 -24.34 2.00 -23.97
N ALA A 344 -24.82 1.23 -23.01
CA ALA A 344 -25.83 1.68 -22.08
C ALA A 344 -25.31 2.79 -21.15
N LEU A 345 -24.05 2.68 -20.69
CA LEU A 345 -23.38 3.76 -19.95
C LEU A 345 -23.25 5.04 -20.80
N ALA A 346 -22.87 4.94 -22.05
CA ALA A 346 -22.79 6.09 -22.96
C ALA A 346 -24.19 6.71 -23.20
N ALA A 347 -25.20 5.89 -23.41
CA ALA A 347 -26.59 6.34 -23.59
C ALA A 347 -27.18 7.04 -22.35
N SER A 348 -26.67 6.76 -21.15
CA SER A 348 -27.03 7.46 -19.90
C SER A 348 -26.45 8.88 -19.80
N GLY A 349 -25.72 9.37 -20.81
CA GLY A 349 -25.13 10.70 -20.84
C GLY A 349 -23.76 10.80 -20.10
N ARG A 350 -23.14 9.67 -19.77
CA ARG A 350 -21.79 9.66 -19.18
C ARG A 350 -20.73 9.87 -20.25
N THR A 351 -19.63 10.51 -19.86
CA THR A 351 -18.44 10.67 -20.70
C THR A 351 -17.53 9.48 -20.51
N LEU A 352 -17.16 8.78 -21.59
CA LEU A 352 -16.30 7.60 -21.53
C LEU A 352 -14.98 7.88 -22.23
N VAL A 353 -13.86 7.55 -21.57
CA VAL A 353 -12.52 7.54 -22.17
C VAL A 353 -11.99 6.12 -22.14
N ILE A 354 -11.84 5.51 -23.30
CA ILE A 354 -11.55 4.09 -23.47
C ILE A 354 -10.16 3.94 -24.10
N ALA A 355 -9.18 3.47 -23.38
CA ALA A 355 -7.93 3.01 -23.99
C ALA A 355 -8.13 1.60 -24.53
N THR A 356 -7.96 1.44 -25.82
CA THR A 356 -8.20 0.14 -26.48
C THR A 356 -7.44 0.00 -27.81
N HIS A 357 -7.23 -1.24 -28.20
CA HIS A 357 -6.82 -1.62 -29.55
C HIS A 357 -7.88 -2.48 -30.24
N HIS A 358 -9.01 -2.76 -29.58
CA HIS A 358 -10.10 -3.59 -30.09
C HIS A 358 -11.03 -2.80 -31.03
N PRO A 359 -11.25 -3.29 -32.28
CA PRO A 359 -12.11 -2.62 -33.28
C PRO A 359 -13.55 -2.38 -32.79
N SER A 360 -14.13 -3.33 -32.05
CA SER A 360 -15.49 -3.25 -31.53
C SER A 360 -15.68 -2.07 -30.56
N LEU A 361 -14.68 -1.79 -29.71
CA LEU A 361 -14.67 -0.64 -28.79
C LEU A 361 -14.38 0.67 -29.52
N MET A 362 -13.51 0.65 -30.52
CA MET A 362 -13.26 1.82 -31.38
C MET A 362 -14.52 2.26 -32.11
N ALA A 363 -15.38 1.30 -32.52
CA ALA A 363 -16.64 1.60 -33.19
C ALA A 363 -17.69 2.24 -32.27
N LEU A 364 -17.51 2.12 -30.94
CA LEU A 364 -18.37 2.78 -29.97
C LEU A 364 -18.05 4.27 -29.80
N ALA A 365 -16.81 4.67 -30.07
CA ALA A 365 -16.32 6.02 -29.85
C ALA A 365 -16.80 6.99 -30.94
N SER A 366 -17.28 8.16 -30.51
CA SER A 366 -17.59 9.29 -31.38
C SER A 366 -16.35 9.99 -31.91
N ARG A 367 -15.24 9.91 -31.16
CA ARG A 367 -13.96 10.52 -31.49
C ARG A 367 -12.80 9.61 -31.10
N ARG A 368 -11.74 9.58 -31.90
CA ARG A 368 -10.57 8.74 -31.68
C ARG A 368 -9.31 9.58 -31.63
N TYR A 369 -8.45 9.32 -30.65
CA TYR A 369 -7.12 9.88 -30.57
C TYR A 369 -6.10 8.77 -30.74
N HIS A 370 -5.20 8.94 -31.67
CA HIS A 370 -4.11 7.98 -31.89
C HIS A 370 -2.86 8.39 -31.12
N LEU A 371 -2.42 7.56 -30.19
CA LEU A 371 -1.17 7.74 -29.46
C LEU A 371 -0.08 6.87 -30.09
N GLU A 372 1.05 7.50 -30.42
CA GLU A 372 2.25 6.82 -30.84
C GLU A 372 3.47 7.43 -30.14
N LYS A 373 4.26 6.58 -29.46
CA LYS A 373 5.45 6.98 -28.71
C LYS A 373 5.22 8.19 -27.78
N GLY A 374 4.09 8.20 -27.07
CA GLY A 374 3.73 9.24 -26.12
C GLY A 374 3.18 10.53 -26.73
N ARG A 375 3.00 10.62 -28.04
CA ARG A 375 2.44 11.79 -28.73
C ARG A 375 1.10 11.46 -29.37
N LEU A 376 0.24 12.48 -29.48
CA LEU A 376 -0.94 12.36 -30.33
C LEU A 376 -0.49 12.47 -31.79
N ALA A 377 -0.81 11.45 -32.58
CA ALA A 377 -0.66 11.52 -34.04
C ALA A 377 -1.91 12.20 -34.62
N ASP A 378 -1.70 13.10 -35.55
CA ASP A 378 -2.76 13.68 -36.37
C ASP A 378 -3.42 12.56 -37.19
N VAL A 379 -4.75 12.43 -37.11
CA VAL A 379 -5.55 11.47 -37.88
C VAL A 379 -6.26 12.19 -39.00
#